data_10fb78e62455e1d39724f689fc8d36a8
#
_entry.id   10fb78e62455e1d39724f689fc8d36a8
#
_cell.length_a   1.000
_cell.length_b   1.000
_cell.length_c   1.000
_cell.angle_alpha   90.00
_cell.angle_beta   90.00
_cell.angle_gamma   90.00
#
_symmetry.space_group_name_H-M   'P 1'
#
loop_
_entity.id
_entity.type
_entity.pdbx_description
1 polymer ?
#
loop_
_entity_poly.entity_id
_entity_poly.type
_entity_poly.pdbx_seq_one_letter_code
_entity_poly.pdbx_strand_id
1 'polypeptide(L)'
;MVGCSHHSTPLAIRELISFSGEQVLVAFAELRKRFADCEFVLLNTCNRVELYAGSQQSAGYPSLDQMVAFMTEFHSQPTESFGRHFLKLEDQDAIEHLFTVASSIDSIVVGESQIASQVHDAYSQATK
;
A
#
# COMPACT_ATOMS: atom_id res chain seq x y z
N MET A 1 -2.19 -3.49 -6.69
CA MET A 1 -1.50 -2.76 -5.61
C MET A 1 -0.63 -1.63 -6.17
N VAL A 2 -0.43 -0.62 -5.38
CA VAL A 2 0.57 0.41 -5.61
C VAL A 2 1.42 0.57 -4.36
N GLY A 3 2.70 0.90 -4.49
CA GLY A 3 3.53 1.09 -3.32
C GLY A 3 4.96 1.53 -3.62
N CYS A 4 5.61 1.96 -2.56
CA CYS A 4 7.02 2.33 -2.55
C CYS A 4 7.78 1.50 -1.53
N SER A 5 8.97 1.06 -1.88
CA SER A 5 9.82 0.29 -0.97
C SER A 5 11.26 0.81 -0.98
N HIS A 6 12.06 0.29 -0.06
CA HIS A 6 13.49 0.57 0.00
C HIS A 6 14.26 0.18 -1.28
N HIS A 7 13.70 -0.72 -2.11
CA HIS A 7 14.30 -1.11 -3.39
C HIS A 7 14.19 -0.04 -4.48
N SER A 8 13.10 0.72 -4.47
CA SER A 8 12.76 1.61 -5.59
C SER A 8 12.69 3.08 -5.22
N THR A 9 12.68 3.41 -3.92
CA THR A 9 12.32 4.75 -3.46
C THR A 9 13.24 5.22 -2.35
N PRO A 10 13.86 6.41 -2.47
CA PRO A 10 14.65 6.99 -1.39
C PRO A 10 13.85 7.15 -0.10
N LEU A 11 14.53 7.02 1.05
CA LEU A 11 13.91 7.15 2.37
C LEU A 11 13.15 8.47 2.54
N ALA A 12 13.73 9.58 2.09
CA ALA A 12 13.10 10.90 2.20
C ALA A 12 11.73 10.96 1.49
N ILE A 13 11.60 10.29 0.35
CA ILE A 13 10.33 10.19 -0.38
C ILE A 13 9.35 9.29 0.36
N ARG A 14 9.80 8.12 0.82
CA ARG A 14 8.95 7.18 1.57
C ARG A 14 8.36 7.81 2.84
N GLU A 15 9.16 8.59 3.56
CA GLU A 15 8.70 9.30 4.77
C GLU A 15 7.56 10.28 4.48
N LEU A 16 7.57 10.94 3.31
CA LEU A 16 6.52 11.88 2.93
C LEU A 16 5.18 11.22 2.59
N ILE A 17 5.17 9.94 2.30
CA ILE A 17 3.96 9.17 1.97
C ILE A 17 3.63 8.09 2.98
N SER A 18 4.36 8.01 4.09
CA SER A 18 4.05 7.10 5.19
C SER A 18 2.89 7.64 6.04
N PHE A 19 2.18 6.74 6.70
CA PHE A 19 1.00 7.05 7.50
C PHE A 19 1.28 6.94 8.99
N SER A 20 0.80 7.88 9.78
CA SER A 20 0.69 7.68 11.24
C SER A 20 -0.51 6.76 11.54
N GLY A 21 -0.59 6.26 12.77
CA GLY A 21 -1.72 5.43 13.19
C GLY A 21 -3.08 6.10 13.01
N GLU A 22 -3.18 7.40 13.30
CA GLU A 22 -4.39 8.18 13.09
C GLU A 22 -4.71 8.37 11.60
N GLN A 23 -3.69 8.62 10.79
CA GLN A 23 -3.85 8.77 9.34
C GLN A 23 -4.34 7.47 8.68
N VAL A 24 -3.94 6.32 9.17
CA VAL A 24 -4.43 5.02 8.66
C VAL A 24 -5.96 4.93 8.77
N LEU A 25 -6.52 5.32 9.91
CA LEU A 25 -7.98 5.31 10.12
C LEU A 25 -8.70 6.27 9.17
N VAL A 26 -8.17 7.48 9.01
CA VAL A 26 -8.72 8.47 8.08
C VAL A 26 -8.62 7.97 6.64
N ALA A 27 -7.49 7.39 6.26
CA ALA A 27 -7.28 6.84 4.92
C ALA A 27 -8.30 5.74 4.59
N PHE A 28 -8.56 4.80 5.49
CA PHE A 28 -9.58 3.77 5.29
C PHE A 28 -10.99 4.36 5.15
N ALA A 29 -11.33 5.36 5.95
CA ALA A 29 -12.63 6.04 5.84
C ALA A 29 -12.79 6.71 4.46
N GLU A 30 -11.75 7.39 3.97
CA GLU A 30 -11.75 8.02 2.66
C GLU A 30 -11.81 7.01 1.51
N LEU A 31 -11.06 5.92 1.61
CA LEU A 31 -11.07 4.84 0.61
C LEU A 31 -12.45 4.18 0.51
N ARG A 32 -13.08 3.86 1.62
CA ARG A 32 -14.44 3.30 1.66
C ARG A 32 -15.48 4.24 1.05
N LYS A 33 -15.31 5.54 1.28
CA LYS A 33 -16.19 6.55 0.70
C LYS A 33 -16.04 6.68 -0.82
N ARG A 34 -14.81 6.59 -1.31
CA ARG A 34 -14.51 6.70 -2.75
C ARG A 34 -14.79 5.42 -3.52
N PHE A 35 -14.59 4.27 -2.91
CA PHE A 35 -14.65 2.95 -3.55
C PHE A 35 -15.41 1.95 -2.64
N ALA A 36 -16.72 2.13 -2.55
CA ALA A 36 -17.57 1.43 -1.58
C ALA A 36 -17.57 -0.10 -1.71
N ASP A 37 -17.33 -0.63 -2.92
CA ASP A 37 -17.37 -2.07 -3.20
C ASP A 37 -15.99 -2.73 -3.16
N CYS A 38 -14.99 -2.02 -2.67
CA CYS A 38 -13.61 -2.49 -2.58
C CYS A 38 -13.16 -2.68 -1.15
N GLU A 39 -12.33 -3.69 -0.94
CA GLU A 39 -11.58 -3.91 0.28
C GLU A 39 -10.15 -3.41 0.10
N PHE A 40 -9.57 -2.88 1.15
CA PHE A 40 -8.23 -2.31 1.10
C PHE A 40 -7.37 -2.84 2.24
N VAL A 41 -6.10 -3.07 1.95
CA VAL A 41 -5.06 -3.31 2.95
C VAL A 41 -3.95 -2.30 2.74
N LEU A 42 -3.55 -1.63 3.80
CA LEU A 42 -2.45 -0.67 3.82
C LEU A 42 -1.31 -1.23 4.65
N LEU A 43 -0.23 -1.61 3.98
CA LEU A 43 1.00 -2.04 4.62
C LEU A 43 1.94 -0.84 4.73
N ASN A 44 2.18 -0.38 5.94
CA ASN A 44 2.92 0.83 6.23
C ASN A 44 4.01 0.52 7.25
N THR A 45 5.23 0.37 6.78
CA THR A 45 6.41 0.04 7.59
C THR A 45 7.54 1.05 7.33
N CYS A 46 8.65 0.93 8.05
CA CYS A 46 9.82 1.78 7.81
C CYS A 46 10.46 1.53 6.43
N ASN A 47 10.24 0.37 5.82
CA ASN A 47 10.86 -0.03 4.56
C ASN A 47 9.94 0.04 3.36
N ARG A 48 8.62 0.11 3.56
CA ARG A 48 7.64 0.13 2.48
C ARG A 48 6.31 0.76 2.89
N VAL A 49 5.66 1.33 1.92
CA VAL A 49 4.27 1.78 2.03
C VAL A 49 3.54 1.24 0.81
N GLU A 50 2.59 0.33 1.02
CA GLU A 50 1.89 -0.38 -0.05
C GLU A 50 0.39 -0.39 0.21
N LEU A 51 -0.39 -0.04 -0.81
CA LEU A 51 -1.85 -0.10 -0.79
C LEU A 51 -2.33 -1.21 -1.72
N TYR A 52 -3.06 -2.15 -1.17
CA TYR A 52 -3.70 -3.24 -1.89
C TYR A 52 -5.20 -2.98 -1.96
N ALA A 53 -5.80 -3.24 -3.11
CA ALA A 53 -7.23 -3.18 -3.32
C ALA A 53 -7.74 -4.51 -3.86
N GLY A 54 -8.86 -4.98 -3.34
CA GLY A 54 -9.54 -6.17 -3.80
C GLY A 54 -11.03 -5.94 -3.92
N SER A 55 -11.68 -6.61 -4.88
CA SER A 55 -13.12 -6.62 -5.03
C SER A 55 -13.57 -7.96 -5.60
N GLN A 56 -14.73 -8.42 -5.19
CA GLN A 56 -15.37 -9.61 -5.76
C GLN A 56 -16.07 -9.31 -7.09
N GLN A 57 -16.29 -8.04 -7.39
CA GLN A 57 -16.94 -7.60 -8.61
C GLN A 57 -15.89 -6.99 -9.56
N SER A 58 -15.97 -7.33 -10.84
CA SER A 58 -15.06 -6.78 -11.84
C SER A 58 -15.30 -5.30 -12.16
N ALA A 59 -16.44 -4.75 -11.75
CA ALA A 59 -16.74 -3.33 -11.86
C ALA A 59 -16.54 -2.63 -10.51
N GLY A 60 -15.89 -1.47 -10.50
CA GLY A 60 -15.71 -0.67 -9.27
C GLY A 60 -14.30 -0.69 -8.68
N TYR A 61 -13.37 -1.42 -9.28
CA TYR A 61 -11.96 -1.34 -8.91
C TYR A 61 -11.40 0.06 -9.15
N PRO A 62 -10.65 0.62 -8.22
CA PRO A 62 -9.81 1.76 -8.55
C PRO A 62 -8.74 1.35 -9.57
N SER A 63 -8.48 2.20 -10.55
CA SER A 63 -7.31 2.02 -11.40
C SER A 63 -6.03 2.21 -10.58
N LEU A 64 -4.91 1.68 -11.06
CA LEU A 64 -3.62 1.90 -10.40
C LEU A 64 -3.29 3.39 -10.29
N ASP A 65 -3.64 4.18 -11.30
CA ASP A 65 -3.43 5.63 -11.28
C ASP A 65 -4.32 6.32 -10.25
N GLN A 66 -5.56 5.88 -10.06
CA GLN A 66 -6.43 6.38 -8.99
C GLN A 66 -5.88 6.05 -7.59
N MET A 67 -5.29 4.87 -7.42
CA MET A 67 -4.65 4.49 -6.17
C MET A 67 -3.41 5.33 -5.88
N VAL A 68 -2.57 5.57 -6.89
CA VAL A 68 -1.41 6.47 -6.76
C VAL A 68 -1.86 7.88 -6.45
N ALA A 69 -2.89 8.38 -7.14
CA ALA A 69 -3.45 9.71 -6.88
C ALA A 69 -3.96 9.82 -5.43
N PHE A 70 -4.67 8.81 -4.94
CA PHE A 70 -5.09 8.77 -3.54
C PHE A 70 -3.91 8.89 -2.58
N MET A 71 -2.86 8.09 -2.78
CA MET A 71 -1.68 8.06 -1.91
C MET A 71 -0.96 9.42 -1.88
N THR A 72 -0.80 10.03 -3.03
CA THR A 72 -0.12 11.33 -3.14
C THR A 72 -0.99 12.48 -2.63
N GLU A 73 -2.26 12.54 -2.99
CA GLU A 73 -3.21 13.57 -2.54
C GLU A 73 -3.40 13.54 -1.02
N PHE A 74 -3.53 12.36 -0.44
CA PHE A 74 -3.68 12.20 1.01
C PHE A 74 -2.55 12.89 1.78
N HIS A 75 -1.34 12.84 1.25
CA HIS A 75 -0.14 13.45 1.84
C HIS A 75 0.18 14.84 1.27
N SER A 76 -0.72 15.43 0.48
CA SER A 76 -0.52 16.73 -0.16
C SER A 76 0.75 16.81 -1.02
N GLN A 77 1.07 15.71 -1.71
CA GLN A 77 2.22 15.61 -2.60
C GLN A 77 1.79 15.65 -4.08
N PRO A 78 2.61 16.22 -4.97
CA PRO A 78 2.29 16.27 -6.39
C PRO A 78 2.37 14.86 -7.01
N THR A 79 1.24 14.39 -7.57
CA THR A 79 1.13 13.05 -8.18
C THR A 79 2.10 12.86 -9.34
N GLU A 80 2.33 13.88 -10.15
CA GLU A 80 3.23 13.80 -11.32
C GLU A 80 4.66 13.45 -10.93
N SER A 81 5.20 14.08 -9.89
CA SER A 81 6.58 13.86 -9.46
C SER A 81 6.74 12.63 -8.57
N PHE A 82 5.75 12.34 -7.71
CA PHE A 82 5.79 11.20 -6.79
C PHE A 82 5.36 9.89 -7.46
N GLY A 83 4.46 9.95 -8.45
CA GLY A 83 3.90 8.76 -9.10
C GLY A 83 4.95 7.85 -9.72
N ARG A 84 6.04 8.38 -10.21
CA ARG A 84 7.17 7.61 -10.78
C ARG A 84 7.87 6.69 -9.77
N HIS A 85 7.72 6.96 -8.48
CA HIS A 85 8.32 6.15 -7.42
C HIS A 85 7.46 4.94 -7.02
N PHE A 86 6.23 4.87 -7.51
CA PHE A 86 5.31 3.80 -7.17
C PHE A 86 5.49 2.59 -8.08
N LEU A 87 5.68 1.43 -7.48
CA LEU A 87 5.46 0.15 -8.12
C LEU A 87 3.95 -0.04 -8.31
N LYS A 88 3.54 -0.52 -9.48
CA LYS A 88 2.15 -0.78 -9.84
C LYS A 88 2.01 -2.22 -10.30
N LEU A 89 1.22 -3.01 -9.60
CA LEU A 89 0.99 -4.43 -9.91
C LEU A 89 -0.50 -4.75 -9.89
N GLU A 90 -0.93 -5.61 -10.80
CA GLU A 90 -2.31 -6.07 -10.92
C GLU A 90 -2.40 -7.59 -10.75
N ASP A 91 -3.57 -8.04 -10.34
CA ASP A 91 -3.97 -9.44 -10.32
C ASP A 91 -2.92 -10.37 -9.69
N GLN A 92 -2.47 -11.37 -10.43
CA GLN A 92 -1.52 -12.37 -9.94
C GLN A 92 -0.18 -11.75 -9.53
N ASP A 93 0.31 -10.75 -10.23
CA ASP A 93 1.58 -10.08 -9.90
C ASP A 93 1.50 -9.37 -8.53
N ALA A 94 0.35 -8.77 -8.22
CA ALA A 94 0.11 -8.18 -6.91
C ALA A 94 0.07 -9.24 -5.80
N ILE A 95 -0.57 -10.38 -6.05
CA ILE A 95 -0.65 -11.50 -5.11
C ILE A 95 0.74 -12.09 -4.86
N GLU A 96 1.51 -12.35 -5.90
CA GLU A 96 2.87 -12.87 -5.79
C GLU A 96 3.78 -11.91 -5.02
N HIS A 97 3.65 -10.61 -5.27
CA HIS A 97 4.38 -9.59 -4.54
C HIS A 97 4.05 -9.61 -3.04
N LEU A 98 2.76 -9.69 -2.68
CA LEU A 98 2.34 -9.78 -1.29
C LEU A 98 2.92 -11.01 -0.59
N PHE A 99 2.89 -12.17 -1.24
CA PHE A 99 3.51 -13.39 -0.70
C PHE A 99 5.02 -13.24 -0.53
N THR A 100 5.69 -12.63 -1.48
CA THR A 100 7.13 -12.36 -1.42
C THR A 100 7.46 -11.45 -0.22
N VAL A 101 6.69 -10.41 -0.02
CA VAL A 101 6.84 -9.49 1.13
C VAL A 101 6.56 -10.22 2.44
N ALA A 102 5.45 -10.94 2.54
CA ALA A 102 5.05 -11.64 3.76
C ALA A 102 6.02 -12.75 4.15
N SER A 103 6.69 -13.38 3.18
CA SER A 103 7.73 -14.40 3.43
C SER A 103 9.10 -13.83 3.79
N SER A 104 9.24 -12.52 3.88
CA SER A 104 10.49 -11.78 4.17
C SER A 104 11.58 -11.91 3.10
N ILE A 105 11.28 -12.45 1.93
CA ILE A 105 12.26 -12.58 0.83
C ILE A 105 12.65 -11.20 0.30
N ASP A 106 11.70 -10.25 0.26
CA ASP A 106 11.88 -8.88 -0.24
C ASP A 106 12.33 -7.88 0.85
N SER A 107 12.68 -8.36 2.04
CA SER A 107 13.12 -7.52 3.14
C SER A 107 14.62 -7.22 3.07
N ILE A 108 15.07 -6.13 3.74
CA ILE A 108 16.49 -5.78 3.88
C ILE A 108 17.26 -6.93 4.54
N VAL A 109 16.65 -7.54 5.57
CA VAL A 109 17.17 -8.76 6.21
C VAL A 109 16.26 -9.92 5.80
N VAL A 110 16.73 -10.78 4.92
CA VAL A 110 15.99 -11.95 4.43
C VAL A 110 15.70 -12.91 5.58
N GLY A 111 14.44 -13.36 5.68
CA GLY A 111 14.01 -14.30 6.72
C GLY A 111 13.64 -13.67 8.06
N GLU A 112 13.66 -12.34 8.18
CA GLU A 112 13.20 -11.65 9.38
C GLU A 112 11.68 -11.84 9.57
N SER A 113 11.25 -12.23 10.79
CA SER A 113 9.84 -12.51 11.09
C SER A 113 8.98 -11.26 11.31
N GLN A 114 9.58 -10.08 11.49
CA GLN A 114 8.88 -8.84 11.79
C GLN A 114 7.90 -8.42 10.69
N ILE A 115 8.29 -8.59 9.42
CA ILE A 115 7.42 -8.23 8.29
C ILE A 115 6.14 -9.08 8.24
N ALA A 116 6.22 -10.37 8.57
CA ALA A 116 5.05 -11.24 8.63
C ALA A 116 4.03 -10.74 9.67
N SER A 117 4.50 -10.31 10.85
CA SER A 117 3.65 -9.69 11.87
C SER A 117 3.04 -8.38 11.36
N GLN A 118 3.81 -7.55 10.68
CA GLN A 118 3.32 -6.29 10.12
C GLN A 118 2.25 -6.50 9.05
N VAL A 119 2.39 -7.52 8.20
CA VAL A 119 1.36 -7.90 7.22
C VAL A 119 0.09 -8.38 7.93
N HIS A 120 0.22 -9.20 8.97
CA HIS A 120 -0.91 -9.64 9.78
C HIS A 120 -1.63 -8.45 10.44
N ASP A 121 -0.89 -7.51 11.00
CA ASP A 121 -1.45 -6.32 11.65
C ASP A 121 -2.18 -5.42 10.63
N ALA A 122 -1.61 -5.24 9.44
CA ALA A 122 -2.24 -4.49 8.35
C ALA A 122 -3.57 -5.13 7.93
N TYR A 123 -3.60 -6.46 7.80
CA TYR A 123 -4.84 -7.18 7.52
C TYR A 123 -5.87 -7.01 8.64
N SER A 124 -5.44 -7.12 9.89
CA SER A 124 -6.32 -6.96 11.05
C SER A 124 -6.92 -5.56 11.13
N GLN A 125 -6.16 -4.52 10.78
CA GLN A 125 -6.66 -3.15 10.70
C GLN A 125 -7.69 -2.98 9.57
N ALA A 126 -7.45 -3.61 8.45
CA ALA A 126 -8.35 -3.55 7.29
C ALA A 126 -9.73 -4.18 7.57
N THR A 127 -9.79 -5.17 8.46
CA THR A 127 -11.03 -5.91 8.79
C THR A 127 -11.85 -5.27 9.92
N LYS A 128 -11.36 -4.24 10.54
CA LYS A 128 -12.10 -3.42 11.52
C LYS A 128 -12.97 -2.40 10.80
#